data_9c719a910e8208c178e3fa5deafe28d1
#
_entry.id   9c719a910e8208c178e3fa5deafe28d1
#
_cell.length_a   1.000
_cell.length_b   1.000
_cell.length_c   1.000
_cell.angle_alpha   90.00
_cell.angle_beta   90.00
_cell.angle_gamma   90.00
#
_symmetry.space_group_name_H-M   'P 1'
#
loop_
_entity.id
_entity.type
_entity.pdbx_description
1 polymer ?
#
loop_
_entity_poly.entity_id
_entity_poly.type
_entity_poly.pdbx_seq_one_letter_code
_entity_poly.pdbx_strand_id
1 'polypeptide(L)'
;MLTVPVRQLGESERATVERVLDRDPYAGAQVAERITAHGLNWWRADGRVYGHGAGHRVDSVVWSGAHLVPVCAAPTAVAAFAELLAGEPRLCSSIIGRADAVLDLWARLGPHWGPARDVRPDQPLLVTADAPPIRPDPGVRLVQSREVDQLFPAAVAMYAEEVGVSPLQDDGGRGYRRRIADLVRSRRAYARFVGDRVVFKAELAIVTRHTAQVQGVWVDPEFRGRGLAAPAMAAVTLDALRRVAPTVSLYVNDFNTPARRAYARCGFRAAGTFATVLF
;
A
#
# COMPACT_ATOMS: atom_id res chain seq x y z
N MET A 1 -10.73 33.46 10.54
CA MET A 1 -9.53 32.80 9.99
C MET A 1 -9.76 32.61 8.48
N LEU A 2 -8.89 33.15 7.62
CA LEU A 2 -8.97 32.87 6.18
C LEU A 2 -8.63 31.38 6.00
N THR A 3 -9.62 30.57 5.65
CA THR A 3 -9.41 29.15 5.28
C THR A 3 -8.58 29.13 4.00
N VAL A 4 -7.43 28.50 4.04
CA VAL A 4 -6.61 28.27 2.85
C VAL A 4 -7.41 27.31 1.95
N PRO A 5 -7.77 27.71 0.70
CA PRO A 5 -8.68 26.91 -0.11
C PRO A 5 -8.01 25.61 -0.55
N VAL A 6 -8.77 24.51 -0.46
CA VAL A 6 -8.47 23.26 -1.14
C VAL A 6 -8.87 23.38 -2.59
N ARG A 7 -8.00 22.95 -3.50
CA ARG A 7 -8.31 22.93 -4.92
C ARG A 7 -7.85 21.66 -5.60
N GLN A 8 -8.54 21.23 -6.62
CA GLN A 8 -8.10 20.13 -7.46
C GLN A 8 -6.85 20.55 -8.24
N LEU A 9 -5.86 19.66 -8.31
CA LEU A 9 -4.61 19.84 -9.03
C LEU A 9 -4.67 19.12 -10.38
N GLY A 10 -4.16 19.79 -11.41
CA GLY A 10 -4.09 19.26 -12.78
C GLY A 10 -2.66 18.96 -13.24
N GLU A 11 -2.54 18.51 -14.50
CA GLU A 11 -1.25 18.06 -15.05
C GLU A 11 -0.17 19.17 -15.04
N SER A 12 -0.54 20.42 -15.18
CA SER A 12 0.37 21.58 -15.08
C SER A 12 1.03 21.71 -13.70
N GLU A 13 0.47 21.06 -12.67
CA GLU A 13 0.94 21.10 -11.29
C GLU A 13 1.63 19.80 -10.84
N ARG A 14 1.85 18.88 -11.79
CA ARG A 14 2.46 17.57 -11.53
C ARG A 14 3.77 17.68 -10.74
N ALA A 15 4.67 18.56 -11.15
CA ALA A 15 5.95 18.76 -10.44
C ALA A 15 5.75 19.26 -8.99
N THR A 16 4.68 20.00 -8.73
CA THR A 16 4.34 20.45 -7.38
C THR A 16 3.82 19.30 -6.53
N VAL A 17 2.97 18.44 -7.07
CA VAL A 17 2.48 17.24 -6.39
C VAL A 17 3.65 16.30 -6.08
N GLU A 18 4.50 16.01 -7.07
CA GLU A 18 5.68 15.14 -6.91
C GLU A 18 6.60 15.62 -5.78
N ARG A 19 6.85 16.94 -5.67
CA ARG A 19 7.63 17.52 -4.55
C ARG A 19 6.99 17.27 -3.17
N VAL A 20 5.67 17.29 -3.08
CA VAL A 20 4.97 16.95 -1.81
C VAL A 20 5.12 15.48 -1.49
N LEU A 21 4.95 14.60 -2.50
CA LEU A 21 5.10 13.15 -2.33
C LEU A 21 6.52 12.74 -1.95
N ASP A 22 7.54 13.44 -2.44
CA ASP A 22 8.95 13.18 -2.12
C ASP A 22 9.31 13.50 -0.65
N ARG A 23 8.54 14.33 0.03
CA ARG A 23 8.75 14.64 1.45
C ARG A 23 8.33 13.49 2.37
N ASP A 24 7.38 12.65 1.93
CA ASP A 24 7.02 11.40 2.58
C ASP A 24 6.84 10.31 1.51
N PRO A 25 7.94 9.75 1.01
CA PRO A 25 7.92 8.83 -0.12
C PRO A 25 7.24 7.49 0.19
N TYR A 26 7.03 7.17 1.45
CA TYR A 26 6.36 5.95 1.87
C TYR A 26 4.83 6.13 1.95
N ALA A 27 4.35 7.21 2.56
CA ALA A 27 2.93 7.54 2.58
C ALA A 27 2.43 7.92 1.19
N GLY A 28 3.25 8.62 0.41
CA GLY A 28 2.97 9.03 -0.96
C GLY A 28 3.14 7.93 -2.01
N ALA A 29 3.67 6.76 -1.66
CA ALA A 29 4.09 5.74 -2.64
C ALA A 29 2.97 5.33 -3.61
N GLN A 30 1.78 5.05 -3.09
CA GLN A 30 0.63 4.66 -3.91
C GLN A 30 0.21 5.76 -4.88
N VAL A 31 0.22 7.00 -4.43
CA VAL A 31 -0.13 8.16 -5.25
C VAL A 31 0.95 8.40 -6.30
N ALA A 32 2.23 8.32 -5.91
CA ALA A 32 3.36 8.51 -6.80
C ALA A 32 3.39 7.48 -7.94
N GLU A 33 3.13 6.20 -7.65
CA GLU A 33 3.04 5.17 -8.70
C GLU A 33 1.91 5.47 -9.69
N ARG A 34 0.71 5.84 -9.19
CA ARG A 34 -0.44 6.22 -10.03
C ARG A 34 -0.15 7.40 -10.92
N ILE A 35 0.42 8.47 -10.37
CA ILE A 35 0.76 9.68 -11.13
C ILE A 35 1.86 9.38 -12.15
N THR A 36 2.83 8.56 -11.82
CA THR A 36 3.88 8.15 -12.77
C THR A 36 3.30 7.40 -13.96
N ALA A 37 2.33 6.52 -13.73
CA ALA A 37 1.72 5.70 -14.78
C ALA A 37 0.68 6.46 -15.63
N HIS A 38 -0.08 7.40 -15.04
CA HIS A 38 -1.29 7.94 -15.65
C HIS A 38 -1.37 9.48 -15.67
N GLY A 39 -0.40 10.18 -15.04
CA GLY A 39 -0.47 11.62 -14.82
C GLY A 39 -1.52 12.02 -13.80
N LEU A 40 -1.89 13.32 -13.79
CA LEU A 40 -2.95 13.86 -12.93
C LEU A 40 -4.32 13.93 -13.62
N ASN A 41 -4.46 13.33 -14.80
CA ASN A 41 -5.73 13.26 -15.50
C ASN A 41 -6.66 12.28 -14.81
N TRP A 42 -7.67 12.78 -14.11
CA TRP A 42 -8.54 12.00 -13.24
C TRP A 42 -9.21 10.77 -13.91
N TRP A 43 -9.56 10.86 -15.22
CA TRP A 43 -10.17 9.75 -15.98
C TRP A 43 -9.17 8.66 -16.39
N ARG A 44 -7.86 8.94 -16.37
CA ARG A 44 -6.79 7.95 -16.62
C ARG A 44 -6.25 7.37 -15.33
N ALA A 45 -6.14 8.23 -14.32
CA ALA A 45 -5.58 7.87 -13.02
C ALA A 45 -6.59 7.18 -12.09
N ASP A 46 -7.88 7.23 -12.45
CA ASP A 46 -8.99 6.68 -11.66
C ASP A 46 -9.10 7.34 -10.27
N GLY A 47 -8.84 8.65 -10.23
CA GLY A 47 -8.87 9.45 -9.01
C GLY A 47 -8.39 10.88 -9.23
N ARG A 48 -8.57 11.71 -8.21
CA ARG A 48 -8.25 13.14 -8.20
C ARG A 48 -7.24 13.46 -7.13
N VAL A 49 -6.39 14.46 -7.37
CA VAL A 49 -5.51 15.04 -6.35
C VAL A 49 -6.05 16.40 -5.97
N TYR A 50 -6.28 16.60 -4.68
CA TYR A 50 -6.57 17.91 -4.13
C TYR A 50 -5.36 18.39 -3.34
N GLY A 51 -5.04 19.68 -3.45
CA GLY A 51 -3.93 20.33 -2.76
C GLY A 51 -4.42 21.36 -1.77
N HIS A 52 -3.69 21.47 -0.65
CA HIS A 52 -3.85 22.51 0.35
C HIS A 52 -2.53 23.25 0.53
N GLY A 53 -2.59 24.60 0.60
CA GLY A 53 -1.41 25.45 0.80
C GLY A 53 -1.69 26.90 0.44
N ALA A 54 -0.84 27.82 0.84
CA ALA A 54 -1.02 29.24 0.64
C ALA A 54 -0.61 29.69 -0.79
N GLY A 55 -1.49 30.39 -1.49
CA GLY A 55 -1.24 30.92 -2.84
C GLY A 55 -0.97 29.79 -3.84
N HIS A 56 0.18 29.87 -4.53
CA HIS A 56 0.63 28.84 -5.48
C HIS A 56 1.39 27.69 -4.81
N ARG A 57 1.71 27.82 -3.53
CA ARG A 57 2.40 26.79 -2.77
C ARG A 57 1.42 25.72 -2.31
N VAL A 58 1.74 24.47 -2.58
CA VAL A 58 1.02 23.29 -2.08
C VAL A 58 1.94 22.57 -1.10
N ASP A 59 1.49 22.44 0.14
CA ASP A 59 2.25 21.80 1.22
C ASP A 59 1.70 20.42 1.58
N SER A 60 0.43 20.16 1.26
CA SER A 60 -0.26 18.92 1.55
C SER A 60 -1.12 18.51 0.37
N VAL A 61 -1.24 17.22 0.14
CA VAL A 61 -2.17 16.70 -0.88
C VAL A 61 -3.03 15.59 -0.31
N VAL A 62 -4.21 15.38 -0.89
CA VAL A 62 -5.01 14.19 -0.71
C VAL A 62 -5.36 13.61 -2.08
N TRP A 63 -5.08 12.32 -2.24
CA TRP A 63 -5.58 11.53 -3.37
C TRP A 63 -6.97 10.99 -3.04
N SER A 64 -7.94 11.19 -3.91
CA SER A 64 -9.32 10.68 -3.83
C SER A 64 -9.61 9.80 -5.05
N GLY A 65 -9.67 8.49 -4.82
CA GLY A 65 -9.95 7.45 -5.81
C GLY A 65 -10.43 6.19 -5.12
N ALA A 66 -10.03 5.01 -5.59
CA ALA A 66 -10.34 3.73 -4.94
C ALA A 66 -9.87 3.68 -3.46
N HIS A 67 -8.86 4.46 -3.12
CA HIS A 67 -8.44 4.76 -1.75
C HIS A 67 -8.37 6.27 -1.55
N LEU A 68 -8.58 6.73 -0.34
CA LEU A 68 -8.31 8.10 0.08
C LEU A 68 -6.97 8.14 0.79
N VAL A 69 -6.00 8.92 0.28
CA VAL A 69 -4.62 8.93 0.77
C VAL A 69 -4.17 10.36 1.07
N PRO A 70 -4.21 10.81 2.34
CA PRO A 70 -3.62 12.07 2.76
C PRO A 70 -2.09 11.95 2.81
N VAL A 71 -1.37 12.92 2.24
CA VAL A 71 0.10 12.95 2.22
C VAL A 71 0.59 14.31 2.70
N CYS A 72 1.54 14.32 3.65
CA CYS A 72 2.05 15.52 4.30
C CYS A 72 0.93 16.41 4.88
N ALA A 73 -0.20 15.83 5.27
CA ALA A 73 -1.40 16.56 5.68
C ALA A 73 -1.30 16.93 7.18
N ALA A 74 -0.92 18.17 7.45
CA ALA A 74 -1.02 18.77 8.80
C ALA A 74 -2.50 18.91 9.22
N PRO A 75 -2.82 19.07 10.51
CA PRO A 75 -4.20 19.14 11.01
C PRO A 75 -5.09 20.18 10.30
N THR A 76 -4.53 21.32 9.90
CA THR A 76 -5.25 22.35 9.13
C THR A 76 -5.60 21.88 7.71
N ALA A 77 -4.71 21.14 7.07
CA ALA A 77 -4.97 20.55 5.76
C ALA A 77 -5.99 19.40 5.86
N VAL A 78 -5.88 18.56 6.90
CA VAL A 78 -6.85 17.48 7.17
C VAL A 78 -8.26 18.06 7.35
N ALA A 79 -8.41 19.14 8.14
CA ALA A 79 -9.69 19.82 8.34
C ALA A 79 -10.28 20.34 7.01
N ALA A 80 -9.45 20.99 6.19
CA ALA A 80 -9.87 21.52 4.90
C ALA A 80 -10.24 20.42 3.89
N PHE A 81 -9.48 19.31 3.86
CA PHE A 81 -9.82 18.16 3.04
C PHE A 81 -11.12 17.49 3.49
N ALA A 82 -11.33 17.37 4.80
CA ALA A 82 -12.55 16.79 5.35
C ALA A 82 -13.78 17.65 4.99
N GLU A 83 -13.68 18.97 5.10
CA GLU A 83 -14.76 19.90 4.72
C GLU A 83 -15.16 19.73 3.24
N LEU A 84 -14.18 19.64 2.33
CA LEU A 84 -14.43 19.38 0.92
C LEU A 84 -15.12 18.03 0.70
N LEU A 85 -14.55 16.97 1.27
CA LEU A 85 -14.95 15.59 0.99
C LEU A 85 -16.24 15.18 1.70
N ALA A 86 -16.61 15.85 2.79
CA ALA A 86 -17.88 15.61 3.47
C ALA A 86 -19.11 15.95 2.59
N GLY A 87 -18.94 16.87 1.65
CA GLY A 87 -19.97 17.23 0.66
C GLY A 87 -20.05 16.30 -0.56
N GLU A 88 -19.12 15.37 -0.70
CA GLU A 88 -19.04 14.44 -1.84
C GLU A 88 -19.45 13.01 -1.43
N PRO A 89 -20.05 12.23 -2.35
CA PRO A 89 -20.27 10.80 -2.11
C PRO A 89 -18.95 10.08 -1.87
N ARG A 90 -18.93 9.16 -0.90
CA ARG A 90 -17.79 8.30 -0.68
C ARG A 90 -17.56 7.34 -1.85
N LEU A 91 -16.45 7.47 -2.55
CA LEU A 91 -16.06 6.61 -3.67
C LEU A 91 -14.98 5.59 -3.27
N CYS A 92 -14.25 5.86 -2.19
CA CYS A 92 -13.14 5.01 -1.76
C CYS A 92 -13.62 3.80 -0.93
N SER A 93 -12.87 2.71 -1.04
CA SER A 93 -13.02 1.51 -0.20
C SER A 93 -12.21 1.58 1.09
N SER A 94 -11.28 2.54 1.18
CA SER A 94 -10.50 2.76 2.40
C SER A 94 -9.88 4.17 2.46
N ILE A 95 -9.54 4.59 3.69
CA ILE A 95 -8.61 5.70 3.95
C ILE A 95 -7.32 5.07 4.45
N ILE A 96 -6.15 5.44 3.90
CA ILE A 96 -4.86 4.83 4.25
C ILE A 96 -3.73 5.87 4.21
N GLY A 97 -2.78 5.77 5.14
CA GLY A 97 -1.61 6.65 5.21
C GLY A 97 -1.06 6.79 6.61
N ARG A 98 -0.42 7.91 6.92
CA ARG A 98 0.08 8.23 8.26
C ARG A 98 -1.08 8.24 9.25
N ALA A 99 -0.89 7.59 10.40
CA ALA A 99 -1.96 7.34 11.36
C ALA A 99 -2.62 8.62 11.88
N ASP A 100 -1.84 9.64 12.20
CA ASP A 100 -2.33 10.94 12.65
C ASP A 100 -3.28 11.60 11.64
N ALA A 101 -2.87 11.67 10.38
CA ALA A 101 -3.66 12.27 9.31
C ALA A 101 -4.90 11.42 8.97
N VAL A 102 -4.77 10.09 8.93
CA VAL A 102 -5.88 9.17 8.60
C VAL A 102 -6.94 9.19 9.69
N LEU A 103 -6.54 9.13 10.96
CA LEU A 103 -7.49 9.06 12.08
C LEU A 103 -8.20 10.40 12.31
N ASP A 104 -7.50 11.55 12.18
CA ASP A 104 -8.15 12.88 12.23
C ASP A 104 -9.10 13.05 11.04
N LEU A 105 -8.69 12.66 9.83
CA LEU A 105 -9.56 12.73 8.63
C LEU A 105 -10.82 11.86 8.82
N TRP A 106 -10.66 10.65 9.33
CA TRP A 106 -11.77 9.75 9.61
C TRP A 106 -12.71 10.28 10.72
N ALA A 107 -12.16 10.83 11.78
CA ALA A 107 -12.97 11.41 12.84
C ALA A 107 -13.91 12.52 12.32
N ARG A 108 -13.47 13.25 11.29
CA ARG A 108 -14.27 14.30 10.65
C ARG A 108 -15.23 13.77 9.58
N LEU A 109 -14.83 12.75 8.80
CA LEU A 109 -15.65 12.21 7.70
C LEU A 109 -16.68 11.17 8.17
N GLY A 110 -16.41 10.45 9.25
CA GLY A 110 -17.27 9.40 9.77
C GLY A 110 -18.74 9.81 9.97
N PRO A 111 -19.05 10.98 10.53
CA PRO A 111 -20.43 11.47 10.66
C PRO A 111 -21.17 11.64 9.32
N HIS A 112 -20.45 11.84 8.22
CA HIS A 112 -21.01 12.07 6.87
C HIS A 112 -21.03 10.78 6.03
N TRP A 113 -20.07 9.89 6.23
CA TRP A 113 -19.87 8.68 5.38
C TRP A 113 -20.43 7.40 5.96
N GLY A 114 -20.94 7.45 7.21
CA GLY A 114 -21.43 6.28 7.93
C GLY A 114 -20.32 5.43 8.53
N PRO A 115 -20.66 4.28 9.14
CA PRO A 115 -19.71 3.47 9.88
C PRO A 115 -18.64 2.83 8.96
N ALA A 116 -17.43 2.74 9.49
CA ALA A 116 -16.39 1.91 8.89
C ALA A 116 -16.67 0.42 9.21
N ARG A 117 -16.29 -0.46 8.29
CA ARG A 117 -16.30 -1.91 8.51
C ARG A 117 -15.19 -2.32 9.49
N ASP A 118 -14.01 -1.69 9.37
CA ASP A 118 -12.86 -1.97 10.22
C ASP A 118 -11.97 -0.73 10.34
N VAL A 119 -11.40 -0.50 11.50
CA VAL A 119 -10.42 0.57 11.74
C VAL A 119 -9.17 -0.04 12.33
N ARG A 120 -8.05 0.09 11.62
CA ARG A 120 -6.71 -0.37 12.02
C ARG A 120 -5.86 0.85 12.38
N PRO A 121 -5.87 1.29 13.63
CA PRO A 121 -5.28 2.57 14.01
C PRO A 121 -3.76 2.52 14.15
N ASP A 122 -3.20 1.33 14.32
CA ASP A 122 -1.77 1.13 14.56
C ASP A 122 -1.22 0.04 13.63
N GLN A 123 -0.54 0.52 12.58
CA GLN A 123 0.14 -0.32 11.60
C GLN A 123 1.57 0.19 11.45
N PRO A 124 2.55 -0.36 12.20
CA PRO A 124 3.95 0.01 12.02
C PRO A 124 4.39 0.00 10.57
N LEU A 125 4.85 1.14 10.08
CA LEU A 125 5.54 1.27 8.81
C LEU A 125 6.99 0.87 9.02
N LEU A 126 7.45 -0.12 8.29
CA LEU A 126 8.77 -0.71 8.38
C LEU A 126 9.51 -0.51 7.06
N VAL A 127 10.79 -0.14 7.14
CA VAL A 127 11.63 0.16 5.98
C VAL A 127 13.02 -0.46 6.16
N THR A 128 13.62 -0.88 5.05
CA THR A 128 15.05 -1.21 4.97
C THR A 128 15.65 -0.70 3.66
N ALA A 129 16.91 -0.28 3.71
CA ALA A 129 17.76 0.02 2.56
C ALA A 129 18.96 -0.95 2.47
N ASP A 130 19.13 -1.77 3.49
CA ASP A 130 20.26 -2.67 3.63
C ASP A 130 19.91 -4.10 3.20
N ALA A 131 20.92 -4.84 2.74
CA ALA A 131 20.77 -6.27 2.50
C ALA A 131 20.38 -7.00 3.80
N PRO A 132 19.44 -7.96 3.73
CA PRO A 132 19.02 -8.70 4.92
C PRO A 132 20.21 -9.38 5.62
N PRO A 133 20.28 -9.30 6.96
CA PRO A 133 21.39 -9.89 7.74
C PRO A 133 21.30 -11.42 7.85
N ILE A 134 20.23 -12.02 7.37
CA ILE A 134 20.01 -13.47 7.37
C ILE A 134 20.09 -14.04 5.96
N ARG A 135 20.42 -15.33 5.86
CA ARG A 135 20.49 -16.03 4.58
C ARG A 135 19.11 -16.08 3.90
N PRO A 136 19.00 -15.59 2.66
CA PRO A 136 17.78 -15.71 1.88
C PRO A 136 17.42 -17.17 1.56
N ASP A 137 16.13 -17.48 1.48
CA ASP A 137 15.65 -18.78 1.03
C ASP A 137 15.84 -18.91 -0.50
N PRO A 138 16.68 -19.86 -0.98
CA PRO A 138 16.93 -20.02 -2.41
C PRO A 138 15.73 -20.57 -3.18
N GLY A 139 14.72 -21.11 -2.50
CA GLY A 139 13.49 -21.61 -3.12
C GLY A 139 12.47 -20.52 -3.43
N VAL A 140 12.68 -19.28 -2.93
CA VAL A 140 11.82 -18.14 -3.25
C VAL A 140 12.28 -17.50 -4.56
N ARG A 141 11.37 -17.36 -5.49
CA ARG A 141 11.66 -16.80 -6.82
C ARG A 141 10.48 -16.02 -7.39
N LEU A 142 10.71 -15.29 -8.46
CA LEU A 142 9.64 -14.68 -9.25
C LEU A 142 8.75 -15.76 -9.85
N VAL A 143 7.44 -15.51 -9.78
CA VAL A 143 6.42 -16.37 -10.40
C VAL A 143 6.41 -16.14 -11.92
N GLN A 144 6.28 -17.21 -12.67
CA GLN A 144 6.20 -17.17 -14.13
C GLN A 144 4.75 -17.10 -14.58
N SER A 145 4.49 -16.55 -15.80
CA SER A 145 3.12 -16.36 -16.30
C SER A 145 2.30 -17.67 -16.37
N ARG A 146 2.94 -18.81 -16.64
CA ARG A 146 2.30 -20.14 -16.65
C ARG A 146 1.91 -20.64 -15.26
N GLU A 147 2.41 -20.01 -14.18
CA GLU A 147 2.18 -20.42 -12.78
C GLU A 147 1.10 -19.57 -12.09
N VAL A 148 0.45 -18.66 -12.83
CA VAL A 148 -0.62 -17.81 -12.27
C VAL A 148 -1.74 -18.65 -11.67
N ASP A 149 -2.08 -19.80 -12.28
CA ASP A 149 -3.14 -20.70 -11.80
C ASP A 149 -2.75 -21.37 -10.47
N GLN A 150 -1.48 -21.69 -10.29
CA GLN A 150 -0.96 -22.23 -9.03
C GLN A 150 -0.86 -21.15 -7.94
N LEU A 151 -0.55 -19.89 -8.31
CA LEU A 151 -0.46 -18.77 -7.37
C LEU A 151 -1.84 -18.30 -6.90
N PHE A 152 -2.85 -18.34 -7.75
CA PHE A 152 -4.15 -17.72 -7.52
C PHE A 152 -4.85 -18.22 -6.26
N PRO A 153 -4.92 -19.53 -5.93
CA PRO A 153 -5.51 -20.02 -4.68
C PRO A 153 -4.84 -19.43 -3.43
N ALA A 154 -3.52 -19.35 -3.42
CA ALA A 154 -2.77 -18.74 -2.30
C ALA A 154 -3.04 -17.22 -2.18
N ALA A 155 -3.21 -16.54 -3.31
CA ALA A 155 -3.58 -15.12 -3.32
C ALA A 155 -5.00 -14.90 -2.77
N VAL A 156 -5.96 -15.76 -3.13
CA VAL A 156 -7.33 -15.73 -2.61
C VAL A 156 -7.35 -16.00 -1.10
N ALA A 157 -6.61 -17.02 -0.64
CA ALA A 157 -6.53 -17.36 0.78
C ALA A 157 -5.95 -16.18 1.59
N MET A 158 -4.84 -15.61 1.12
CA MET A 158 -4.22 -14.42 1.73
C MET A 158 -5.21 -13.26 1.84
N TYR A 159 -5.90 -12.94 0.73
CA TYR A 159 -6.84 -11.82 0.69
C TYR A 159 -8.00 -12.02 1.68
N ALA A 160 -8.57 -13.22 1.71
CA ALA A 160 -9.66 -13.56 2.62
C ALA A 160 -9.22 -13.46 4.10
N GLU A 161 -8.00 -13.92 4.43
CA GLU A 161 -7.46 -13.80 5.79
C GLU A 161 -7.18 -12.34 6.20
N GLU A 162 -6.67 -11.52 5.26
CA GLU A 162 -6.26 -10.15 5.56
C GLU A 162 -7.43 -9.17 5.56
N VAL A 163 -8.34 -9.31 4.60
CA VAL A 163 -9.42 -8.34 4.35
C VAL A 163 -10.75 -8.80 4.98
N GLY A 164 -10.88 -10.10 5.29
CA GLY A 164 -12.09 -10.67 5.91
C GLY A 164 -13.23 -10.92 4.93
N VAL A 165 -13.01 -10.71 3.63
CA VAL A 165 -13.98 -10.98 2.54
C VAL A 165 -13.31 -11.72 1.40
N SER A 166 -14.07 -12.54 0.67
CA SER A 166 -13.54 -13.26 -0.48
C SER A 166 -13.42 -12.32 -1.71
N PRO A 167 -12.30 -12.30 -2.43
CA PRO A 167 -12.18 -11.55 -3.68
C PRO A 167 -12.95 -12.19 -4.85
N LEU A 168 -13.69 -13.26 -4.59
CA LEU A 168 -14.46 -13.99 -5.60
C LEU A 168 -15.93 -13.57 -5.66
N GLN A 169 -16.40 -12.69 -4.74
CA GLN A 169 -17.83 -12.41 -4.56
C GLN A 169 -18.48 -11.70 -5.74
N ASP A 170 -17.85 -10.66 -6.29
CA ASP A 170 -18.53 -9.78 -7.25
C ASP A 170 -18.52 -10.30 -8.69
N ASP A 171 -17.36 -10.82 -9.16
CA ASP A 171 -17.15 -11.20 -10.55
C ASP A 171 -16.56 -12.60 -10.73
N GLY A 172 -16.64 -13.45 -9.69
CA GLY A 172 -15.97 -14.76 -9.66
C GLY A 172 -14.44 -14.64 -9.58
N GLY A 173 -13.94 -13.49 -9.15
CA GLY A 173 -12.50 -13.23 -8.99
C GLY A 173 -11.76 -12.86 -10.27
N ARG A 174 -12.45 -12.56 -11.36
CA ARG A 174 -11.82 -12.22 -12.66
C ARG A 174 -10.95 -10.96 -12.55
N GLY A 175 -11.43 -9.93 -11.89
CA GLY A 175 -10.69 -8.69 -11.64
C GLY A 175 -9.46 -8.94 -10.78
N TYR A 176 -9.61 -9.69 -9.70
CA TYR A 176 -8.51 -10.04 -8.82
C TYR A 176 -7.45 -10.91 -9.53
N ARG A 177 -7.89 -11.91 -10.33
CA ARG A 177 -7.00 -12.74 -11.14
C ARG A 177 -6.21 -11.91 -12.15
N ARG A 178 -6.84 -10.93 -12.80
CA ARG A 178 -6.15 -10.01 -13.71
C ARG A 178 -5.06 -9.23 -12.98
N ARG A 179 -5.36 -8.67 -11.80
CA ARG A 179 -4.38 -7.99 -10.94
C ARG A 179 -3.18 -8.89 -10.61
N ILE A 180 -3.41 -10.14 -10.22
CA ILE A 180 -2.33 -11.10 -9.94
C ILE A 180 -1.50 -11.39 -11.20
N ALA A 181 -2.14 -11.60 -12.34
CA ALA A 181 -1.44 -11.80 -13.62
C ALA A 181 -0.60 -10.57 -14.02
N ASP A 182 -1.08 -9.35 -13.74
CA ASP A 182 -0.34 -8.11 -13.98
C ASP A 182 0.91 -8.00 -13.10
N LEU A 183 0.82 -8.37 -11.83
CA LEU A 183 1.97 -8.44 -10.92
C LEU A 183 3.00 -9.46 -11.39
N VAL A 184 2.57 -10.62 -11.87
CA VAL A 184 3.46 -11.65 -12.42
C VAL A 184 4.16 -11.14 -13.69
N ARG A 185 3.42 -10.56 -14.64
CA ARG A 185 3.97 -9.98 -15.87
C ARG A 185 4.98 -8.86 -15.60
N SER A 186 4.71 -8.05 -14.59
CA SER A 186 5.57 -6.94 -14.15
C SER A 186 6.77 -7.43 -13.32
N ARG A 187 6.93 -8.75 -13.10
CA ARG A 187 8.00 -9.34 -12.28
C ARG A 187 7.99 -8.81 -10.85
N ARG A 188 6.80 -8.70 -10.25
CA ARG A 188 6.55 -8.18 -8.90
C ARG A 188 5.94 -9.22 -7.95
N ALA A 189 5.62 -10.43 -8.44
CA ALA A 189 5.08 -11.53 -7.63
C ALA A 189 6.17 -12.56 -7.34
N TYR A 190 6.31 -12.93 -6.06
CA TYR A 190 7.25 -13.93 -5.57
C TYR A 190 6.49 -15.07 -4.92
N ALA A 191 7.01 -16.29 -5.07
CA ALA A 191 6.51 -17.46 -4.38
C ALA A 191 7.63 -18.47 -4.08
N ARG A 192 7.37 -19.31 -3.09
CA ARG A 192 8.03 -20.59 -2.88
C ARG A 192 7.04 -21.70 -3.14
N PHE A 193 7.46 -22.66 -3.94
CA PHE A 193 6.66 -23.84 -4.27
C PHE A 193 7.22 -25.08 -3.57
N VAL A 194 6.32 -26.00 -3.19
CA VAL A 194 6.62 -27.39 -2.81
C VAL A 194 5.71 -28.27 -3.67
N GLY A 195 6.30 -28.90 -4.67
CA GLY A 195 5.52 -29.45 -5.79
C GLY A 195 4.73 -28.32 -6.49
N ASP A 196 3.46 -28.52 -6.69
CA ASP A 196 2.56 -27.53 -7.29
C ASP A 196 1.91 -26.56 -6.28
N ARG A 197 2.20 -26.74 -4.98
CA ARG A 197 1.63 -25.94 -3.91
C ARG A 197 2.48 -24.72 -3.59
N VAL A 198 1.87 -23.54 -3.55
CA VAL A 198 2.51 -22.32 -3.05
C VAL A 198 2.50 -22.35 -1.53
N VAL A 199 3.68 -22.33 -0.91
CA VAL A 199 3.83 -22.36 0.56
C VAL A 199 4.22 -21.00 1.15
N PHE A 200 4.70 -20.09 0.31
CA PHE A 200 4.94 -18.68 0.62
C PHE A 200 4.67 -17.83 -0.60
N LYS A 201 4.06 -16.68 -0.42
CA LYS A 201 3.96 -15.62 -1.44
C LYS A 201 4.19 -14.25 -0.86
N ALA A 202 4.66 -13.34 -1.69
CA ALA A 202 4.71 -11.90 -1.44
C ALA A 202 4.67 -11.15 -2.77
N GLU A 203 4.30 -9.88 -2.75
CA GLU A 203 4.24 -9.03 -3.95
C GLU A 203 4.81 -7.64 -3.68
N LEU A 204 5.48 -7.07 -4.68
CA LEU A 204 5.80 -5.64 -4.71
C LEU A 204 4.58 -4.92 -5.28
N ALA A 205 3.64 -4.61 -4.41
CA ALA A 205 2.34 -4.07 -4.82
C ALA A 205 2.48 -2.66 -5.39
N ILE A 206 3.40 -1.87 -4.85
CA ILE A 206 3.68 -0.49 -5.25
C ILE A 206 5.19 -0.35 -5.49
N VAL A 207 5.55 0.27 -6.61
CA VAL A 207 6.95 0.54 -6.96
C VAL A 207 7.11 1.98 -7.40
N THR A 208 7.98 2.69 -6.72
CA THR A 208 8.34 4.07 -7.03
C THR A 208 9.86 4.21 -7.17
N ARG A 209 10.35 5.39 -7.54
CA ARG A 209 11.79 5.69 -7.54
C ARG A 209 12.43 5.60 -6.15
N HIS A 210 11.64 5.68 -5.09
CA HIS A 210 12.11 5.69 -3.70
C HIS A 210 11.97 4.35 -3.00
N THR A 211 10.92 3.59 -3.28
CA THR A 211 10.62 2.36 -2.54
C THR A 211 9.88 1.33 -3.35
N ALA A 212 10.15 0.06 -3.06
CA ALA A 212 9.29 -1.06 -3.40
C ALA A 212 8.49 -1.45 -2.14
N GLN A 213 7.16 -1.26 -2.17
CA GLN A 213 6.30 -1.59 -1.03
C GLN A 213 5.78 -3.02 -1.16
N VAL A 214 6.15 -3.85 -0.19
CA VAL A 214 5.71 -5.25 -0.11
C VAL A 214 4.33 -5.32 0.51
N GLN A 215 3.46 -6.10 -0.12
CA GLN A 215 2.13 -6.44 0.38
C GLN A 215 1.85 -7.94 0.14
N GLY A 216 0.71 -8.41 0.68
CA GLY A 216 0.22 -9.75 0.43
C GLY A 216 1.22 -10.84 0.82
N VAL A 217 1.96 -10.64 1.89
CA VAL A 217 2.86 -11.65 2.45
C VAL A 217 2.03 -12.74 3.13
N TRP A 218 2.18 -13.96 2.65
CA TRP A 218 1.41 -15.07 3.17
C TRP A 218 2.26 -16.34 3.23
N VAL A 219 2.06 -17.10 4.30
CA VAL A 219 2.62 -18.44 4.48
C VAL A 219 1.44 -19.40 4.62
N ASP A 220 1.49 -20.48 3.87
CA ASP A 220 0.50 -21.55 3.95
C ASP A 220 0.36 -22.02 5.42
N PRO A 221 -0.89 -22.11 5.95
CA PRO A 221 -1.15 -22.49 7.34
C PRO A 221 -0.39 -23.73 7.81
N GLU A 222 -0.29 -24.77 6.97
CA GLU A 222 0.44 -26.01 7.30
C GLU A 222 1.97 -25.80 7.42
N PHE A 223 2.50 -24.71 6.88
CA PHE A 223 3.93 -24.38 6.91
C PHE A 223 4.27 -23.28 7.92
N ARG A 224 3.29 -22.73 8.64
CA ARG A 224 3.51 -21.74 9.70
C ARG A 224 4.27 -22.34 10.89
N GLY A 225 4.91 -21.48 11.67
CA GLY A 225 5.68 -21.90 12.85
C GLY A 225 7.03 -22.58 12.56
N ARG A 226 7.36 -22.84 11.28
CA ARG A 226 8.60 -23.52 10.86
C ARG A 226 9.74 -22.58 10.48
N GLY A 227 9.60 -21.28 10.77
CA GLY A 227 10.65 -20.29 10.49
C GLY A 227 10.78 -19.87 9.02
N LEU A 228 9.84 -20.24 8.14
CA LEU A 228 9.90 -20.00 6.70
C LEU A 228 9.84 -18.51 6.33
N ALA A 229 9.04 -17.71 7.04
CA ALA A 229 8.72 -16.34 6.65
C ALA A 229 9.95 -15.43 6.56
N ALA A 230 10.87 -15.49 7.54
CA ALA A 230 12.00 -14.57 7.55
C ALA A 230 13.01 -14.84 6.42
N PRO A 231 13.50 -16.07 6.17
CA PRO A 231 14.36 -16.34 5.00
C PRO A 231 13.67 -16.05 3.67
N ALA A 232 12.37 -16.30 3.57
CA ALA A 232 11.60 -16.01 2.36
C ALA A 232 11.49 -14.50 2.11
N MET A 233 11.16 -13.71 3.14
CA MET A 233 11.19 -12.24 3.04
C MET A 233 12.58 -11.70 2.76
N ALA A 234 13.64 -12.30 3.29
CA ALA A 234 15.02 -11.92 2.97
C ALA A 234 15.30 -12.07 1.46
N ALA A 235 14.81 -13.14 0.82
CA ALA A 235 14.95 -13.32 -0.62
C ALA A 235 14.22 -12.25 -1.41
N VAL A 236 12.97 -11.93 -1.05
CA VAL A 236 12.17 -10.86 -1.69
C VAL A 236 12.86 -9.50 -1.51
N THR A 237 13.27 -9.18 -0.28
CA THR A 237 13.94 -7.90 0.04
C THR A 237 15.25 -7.74 -0.73
N LEU A 238 16.09 -8.76 -0.76
CA LEU A 238 17.37 -8.70 -1.47
C LEU A 238 17.20 -8.49 -2.98
N ASP A 239 16.24 -9.19 -3.62
CA ASP A 239 15.96 -9.01 -5.03
C ASP A 239 15.34 -7.63 -5.32
N ALA A 240 14.43 -7.15 -4.48
CA ALA A 240 13.83 -5.83 -4.61
C ALA A 240 14.86 -4.71 -4.51
N LEU A 241 15.78 -4.75 -3.53
CA LEU A 241 16.86 -3.77 -3.38
C LEU A 241 17.84 -3.78 -4.57
N ARG A 242 18.13 -4.96 -5.13
CA ARG A 242 19.05 -5.09 -6.26
C ARG A 242 18.46 -4.65 -7.59
N ARG A 243 17.17 -4.85 -7.78
CA ARG A 243 16.54 -4.78 -9.10
C ARG A 243 15.50 -3.68 -9.25
N VAL A 244 14.89 -3.22 -8.15
CA VAL A 244 13.64 -2.45 -8.24
C VAL A 244 13.76 -1.05 -7.65
N ALA A 245 14.17 -0.90 -6.40
CA ALA A 245 14.19 0.38 -5.71
C ALA A 245 15.26 0.44 -4.61
N PRO A 246 15.72 1.65 -4.23
CA PRO A 246 16.77 1.81 -3.21
C PRO A 246 16.32 1.42 -1.81
N THR A 247 15.01 1.35 -1.54
CA THR A 247 14.47 0.91 -0.27
C THR A 247 13.33 -0.09 -0.48
N VAL A 248 13.09 -0.93 0.52
CA VAL A 248 11.90 -1.78 0.61
C VAL A 248 11.11 -1.37 1.82
N SER A 249 9.81 -1.14 1.64
CA SER A 249 8.89 -0.76 2.70
C SER A 249 7.72 -1.74 2.80
N LEU A 250 7.11 -1.78 3.97
CA LEU A 250 5.84 -2.47 4.23
C LEU A 250 5.19 -1.85 5.47
N TYR A 251 3.90 -2.08 5.65
CA TYR A 251 3.24 -1.84 6.92
C TYR A 251 2.48 -3.10 7.35
N VAL A 252 2.31 -3.27 8.65
CA VAL A 252 1.78 -4.51 9.24
C VAL A 252 0.94 -4.18 10.46
N ASN A 253 -0.18 -4.89 10.66
CA ASN A 253 -1.00 -4.69 11.85
C ASN A 253 -0.16 -4.93 13.12
N ASP A 254 -0.28 -4.07 14.13
CA ASP A 254 0.51 -4.14 15.36
C ASP A 254 0.38 -5.50 16.07
N PHE A 255 -0.82 -6.06 16.08
CA PHE A 255 -1.08 -7.37 16.66
C PHE A 255 -0.44 -8.56 15.92
N ASN A 256 0.04 -8.36 14.67
CA ASN A 256 0.68 -9.45 13.89
C ASN A 256 2.14 -9.66 14.32
N THR A 257 2.33 -10.05 15.57
CA THR A 257 3.64 -10.30 16.17
C THR A 257 4.52 -11.28 15.37
N PRO A 258 4.01 -12.40 14.81
CA PRO A 258 4.83 -13.29 14.00
C PRO A 258 5.43 -12.61 12.76
N ALA A 259 4.66 -11.82 12.03
CA ALA A 259 5.13 -11.09 10.86
C ALA A 259 6.16 -10.01 11.25
N ARG A 260 5.87 -9.21 12.30
CA ARG A 260 6.80 -8.19 12.81
C ARG A 260 8.17 -8.79 13.20
N ARG A 261 8.18 -9.95 13.88
CA ARG A 261 9.42 -10.67 14.21
C ARG A 261 10.18 -11.12 12.95
N ALA A 262 9.48 -11.61 11.94
CA ALA A 262 10.09 -12.01 10.67
C ALA A 262 10.73 -10.81 9.97
N TYR A 263 10.05 -9.66 9.90
CA TYR A 263 10.56 -8.43 9.27
C TYR A 263 11.75 -7.85 10.04
N ALA A 264 11.72 -7.83 11.37
CA ALA A 264 12.85 -7.40 12.18
C ALA A 264 14.12 -8.26 11.92
N ARG A 265 13.96 -9.58 11.78
CA ARG A 265 15.06 -10.48 11.39
C ARG A 265 15.61 -10.19 9.98
N CYS A 266 14.80 -9.62 9.09
CA CYS A 266 15.22 -9.20 7.75
C CYS A 266 15.89 -7.82 7.74
N GLY A 267 16.04 -7.15 8.88
CA GLY A 267 16.67 -5.84 8.98
C GLY A 267 15.72 -4.66 8.79
N PHE A 268 14.41 -4.89 8.72
CA PHE A 268 13.43 -3.79 8.68
C PHE A 268 13.41 -3.03 10.00
N ARG A 269 13.30 -1.70 9.90
CA ARG A 269 13.24 -0.78 11.04
C ARG A 269 11.99 0.09 10.94
N ALA A 270 11.48 0.52 12.09
CA ALA A 270 10.31 1.39 12.15
C ALA A 270 10.61 2.76 11.52
N ALA A 271 9.71 3.24 10.67
CA ALA A 271 9.75 4.53 9.99
C ALA A 271 8.47 5.35 10.20
N GLY A 272 7.70 5.00 11.22
CA GLY A 272 6.45 5.63 11.62
C GLY A 272 5.30 4.65 11.73
N THR A 273 4.10 5.18 11.77
CA THR A 273 2.87 4.39 11.91
C THR A 273 1.86 4.80 10.84
N PHE A 274 1.25 3.80 10.21
CA PHE A 274 0.10 3.95 9.33
C PHE A 274 -1.19 3.62 10.07
N ALA A 275 -2.29 4.07 9.52
CA ALA A 275 -3.62 3.60 9.85
C ALA A 275 -4.39 3.28 8.57
N THR A 276 -5.38 2.39 8.69
CA THR A 276 -6.32 2.08 7.61
C THR A 276 -7.73 2.07 8.17
N VAL A 277 -8.63 2.77 7.48
CA VAL A 277 -10.08 2.70 7.70
C VAL A 277 -10.68 1.97 6.49
N LEU A 278 -11.38 0.87 6.71
CA LEU A 278 -11.99 0.03 5.67
C LEU A 278 -13.51 0.22 5.65
N PHE A 279 -14.11 0.26 4.47
CA PHE A 279 -15.54 0.42 4.25
C PHE A 279 -16.19 -0.83 3.65
#